data_3078377778be4e7fd8b85a0512b9522d
#
_entry.id   3078377778be4e7fd8b85a0512b9522d
#
_cell.length_a   1.000
_cell.length_b   1.000
_cell.length_c   1.000
_cell.angle_alpha   90.00
_cell.angle_beta   90.00
_cell.angle_gamma   90.00
#
_symmetry.space_group_name_H-M   'P 1'
#
loop_
_entity.id
_entity.type
_entity.pdbx_description
1 polymer ?
#
loop_
_entity_poly.entity_id
_entity_poly.type
_entity_poly.pdbx_seq_one_letter_code
_entity_poly.pdbx_strand_id
1 'polypeptide(L)'
;GGPLINQYGQVVGINTIKMMSGEDTIEGLGFAIPTSLAVRWVNEMIEFGEIQPQPVLGLMINRIPETLPDGSRGLRIEEVTPGLSGDKAGILVGDYIVSFAGQEVSSTSEILALRRDLHVGDLVPVRVWRNGEYLELTMEMMAAAE
;
A
#
# COMPACT_ATOMS: atom_id res chain seq x y z
N GLY A 1 12.19 -22.70 8.33
CA GLY A 1 11.96 -23.06 6.92
C GLY A 1 10.92 -24.15 6.77
N GLY A 2 10.44 -24.34 5.56
CA GLY A 2 9.46 -25.33 5.21
C GLY A 2 8.04 -24.77 5.06
N PRO A 3 7.15 -25.53 4.38
CA PRO A 3 5.79 -25.07 4.11
C PRO A 3 4.90 -25.18 5.35
N LEU A 4 4.01 -24.21 5.50
CA LEU A 4 2.84 -24.29 6.36
C LEU A 4 1.68 -24.79 5.51
N ILE A 5 1.09 -25.93 5.89
CA ILE A 5 0.10 -26.64 5.10
C ILE A 5 -1.24 -26.67 5.85
N ASN A 6 -2.33 -26.45 5.15
CA ASN A 6 -3.69 -26.59 5.69
C ASN A 6 -4.16 -28.05 5.65
N GLN A 7 -5.36 -28.32 6.19
CA GLN A 7 -5.96 -29.67 6.24
C GLN A 7 -6.24 -30.27 4.85
N TYR A 8 -6.21 -29.48 3.79
CA TYR A 8 -6.43 -29.92 2.40
C TYR A 8 -5.10 -30.17 1.65
N GLY A 9 -3.96 -30.11 2.34
CA GLY A 9 -2.63 -30.29 1.73
C GLY A 9 -2.13 -29.08 0.95
N GLN A 10 -2.78 -27.93 1.04
CA GLN A 10 -2.37 -26.69 0.35
C GLN A 10 -1.35 -25.91 1.17
N VAL A 11 -0.32 -25.39 0.52
CA VAL A 11 0.66 -24.50 1.15
C VAL A 11 0.02 -23.14 1.34
N VAL A 12 -0.14 -22.72 2.60
CA VAL A 12 -0.74 -21.44 2.98
C VAL A 12 0.31 -20.42 3.44
N GLY A 13 1.54 -20.86 3.66
CA GLY A 13 2.64 -20.00 4.06
C GLY A 13 3.99 -20.74 4.06
N ILE A 14 5.06 -19.96 4.26
CA ILE A 14 6.44 -20.45 4.39
C ILE A 14 6.93 -20.04 5.78
N ASN A 15 7.25 -20.99 6.62
CA ASN A 15 7.74 -20.75 7.98
C ASN A 15 9.08 -20.02 7.95
N THR A 16 9.20 -18.90 8.69
CA THR A 16 10.40 -18.06 8.67
C THR A 16 11.05 -17.90 10.03
N ILE A 17 10.34 -17.41 11.03
CA ILE A 17 10.89 -16.99 12.32
C ILE A 17 10.11 -17.65 13.45
N LYS A 18 10.84 -18.14 14.47
CA LYS A 18 10.31 -18.49 15.78
C LYS A 18 10.79 -17.42 16.77
N MET A 19 9.87 -16.81 17.53
CA MET A 19 10.28 -15.92 18.61
C MET A 19 10.95 -16.75 19.72
N MET A 20 12.15 -16.31 20.07
CA MET A 20 12.88 -16.80 21.24
C MET A 20 13.13 -15.59 22.14
N SER A 21 12.54 -15.56 23.32
CA SER A 21 12.82 -14.55 24.35
C SER A 21 13.85 -15.12 25.31
N GLY A 22 14.86 -14.32 25.70
CA GLY A 22 16.08 -14.70 26.42
C GLY A 22 15.93 -15.72 27.57
N GLU A 23 15.48 -15.36 28.74
CA GLU A 23 15.36 -16.29 29.88
C GLU A 23 13.97 -16.95 29.99
N ASP A 24 12.93 -16.37 29.38
CA ASP A 24 11.59 -16.96 29.27
C ASP A 24 11.30 -17.29 27.80
N THR A 25 11.38 -18.58 27.44
CA THR A 25 10.94 -19.06 26.14
C THR A 25 9.42 -18.88 26.03
N ILE A 26 8.99 -17.91 25.26
CA ILE A 26 7.61 -17.87 24.75
C ILE A 26 7.53 -19.00 23.73
N GLU A 27 7.17 -20.20 24.19
CA GLU A 27 6.94 -21.32 23.30
C GLU A 27 5.59 -21.12 22.58
N GLY A 28 5.57 -21.41 21.28
CA GLY A 28 4.33 -21.47 20.50
C GLY A 28 4.05 -20.30 19.55
N LEU A 29 4.89 -19.26 19.50
CA LEU A 29 4.76 -18.20 18.51
C LEU A 29 5.71 -18.41 17.33
N GLY A 30 5.15 -18.67 16.16
CA GLY A 30 5.87 -18.75 14.90
C GLY A 30 5.27 -17.79 13.86
N PHE A 31 6.11 -17.38 12.92
CA PHE A 31 5.70 -16.52 11.80
C PHE A 31 5.94 -17.23 10.48
N ALA A 32 5.01 -17.05 9.57
CA ALA A 32 5.14 -17.54 8.21
C ALA A 32 4.85 -16.40 7.21
N ILE A 33 5.55 -16.42 6.09
CA ILE A 33 5.22 -15.55 4.95
C ILE A 33 3.98 -16.13 4.30
N PRO A 34 2.86 -15.37 4.17
CA PRO A 34 1.66 -15.84 3.49
C PRO A 34 1.95 -16.23 2.05
N THR A 35 1.33 -17.31 1.56
CA THR A 35 1.49 -17.77 0.18
C THR A 35 1.14 -16.68 -0.84
N SER A 36 0.15 -15.83 -0.55
CA SER A 36 -0.23 -14.70 -1.42
C SER A 36 0.94 -13.74 -1.70
N LEU A 37 1.80 -13.48 -0.71
CA LEU A 37 3.01 -12.69 -0.89
C LEU A 37 4.12 -13.48 -1.60
N ALA A 38 4.33 -14.74 -1.17
CA ALA A 38 5.36 -15.58 -1.74
C ALA A 38 5.16 -15.82 -3.24
N VAL A 39 3.94 -16.11 -3.67
CA VAL A 39 3.59 -16.30 -5.09
C VAL A 39 3.85 -15.03 -5.90
N ARG A 40 3.51 -13.87 -5.37
CA ARG A 40 3.79 -12.60 -6.03
C ARG A 40 5.29 -12.43 -6.27
N TRP A 41 6.12 -12.56 -5.25
CA TRP A 41 7.58 -12.40 -5.37
C TRP A 41 8.20 -13.42 -6.32
N VAL A 42 7.71 -14.68 -6.27
CA VAL A 42 8.16 -15.72 -7.20
C VAL A 42 7.81 -15.37 -8.64
N ASN A 43 6.59 -14.87 -8.90
CA ASN A 43 6.18 -14.44 -10.24
C ASN A 43 7.01 -13.25 -10.73
N GLU A 44 7.24 -12.24 -9.87
CA GLU A 44 8.12 -11.12 -10.20
C GLU A 44 9.54 -11.59 -10.55
N MET A 45 10.11 -12.52 -9.77
CA MET A 45 11.42 -13.11 -10.06
C MET A 45 11.46 -13.91 -11.37
N ILE A 46 10.37 -14.61 -11.73
CA ILE A 46 10.27 -15.36 -12.99
C ILE A 46 10.15 -14.39 -14.18
N GLU A 47 9.37 -13.35 -14.03
CA GLU A 47 9.05 -12.41 -15.11
C GLU A 47 10.16 -11.37 -15.34
N PHE A 48 10.70 -10.81 -14.24
CA PHE A 48 11.66 -9.70 -14.29
C PHE A 48 13.08 -10.09 -13.86
N GLY A 49 13.28 -11.28 -13.32
CA GLY A 49 14.57 -11.72 -12.80
C GLY A 49 14.89 -11.22 -11.39
N GLU A 50 14.07 -10.31 -10.85
CA GLU A 50 14.23 -9.71 -9.52
C GLU A 50 12.86 -9.32 -8.93
N ILE A 51 12.83 -9.12 -7.60
CA ILE A 51 11.65 -8.61 -6.92
C ILE A 51 11.54 -7.11 -7.23
N GLN A 52 10.41 -6.69 -7.78
CA GLN A 52 10.18 -5.30 -8.14
C GLN A 52 10.00 -4.41 -6.89
N PRO A 53 10.61 -3.21 -6.87
CA PRO A 53 10.43 -2.28 -5.77
C PRO A 53 8.96 -1.87 -5.66
N GLN A 54 8.45 -1.85 -4.43
CA GLN A 54 7.09 -1.38 -4.18
C GLN A 54 7.00 0.13 -4.43
N PRO A 55 6.04 0.59 -5.24
CA PRO A 55 5.88 2.02 -5.45
C PRO A 55 5.45 2.72 -4.17
N VAL A 56 5.87 3.97 -4.01
CA VAL A 56 5.52 4.81 -2.87
C VAL A 56 4.69 6.01 -3.32
N LEU A 57 3.73 6.41 -2.48
CA LEU A 57 2.91 7.59 -2.75
C LEU A 57 3.63 8.88 -2.39
N GLY A 58 4.51 8.83 -1.37
CA GLY A 58 5.13 10.02 -0.80
C GLY A 58 4.13 10.94 -0.10
N LEU A 59 3.09 10.38 0.50
CA LEU A 59 2.02 11.10 1.17
C LEU A 59 1.83 10.58 2.59
N MET A 60 1.73 11.50 3.56
CA MET A 60 1.19 11.20 4.86
C MET A 60 -0.30 11.52 4.86
N ILE A 61 -1.12 10.51 5.10
CA ILE A 61 -2.57 10.57 4.98
C ILE A 61 -3.18 10.35 6.36
N ASN A 62 -4.09 11.23 6.77
CA ASN A 62 -4.83 11.05 8.01
C ASN A 62 -5.66 9.75 7.93
N ARG A 63 -5.59 8.93 8.99
CA ARG A 63 -6.29 7.64 9.04
C ARG A 63 -7.78 7.79 9.27
N ILE A 64 -8.22 8.93 9.78
CA ILE A 64 -9.62 9.22 10.07
C ILE A 64 -10.18 10.00 8.88
N PRO A 65 -11.16 9.43 8.14
CA PRO A 65 -11.79 10.14 7.05
C PRO A 65 -12.64 11.30 7.57
N GLU A 66 -12.59 12.42 6.88
CA GLU A 66 -13.40 13.61 7.18
C GLU A 66 -14.60 13.69 6.22
N THR A 67 -15.73 14.21 6.71
CA THR A 67 -16.91 14.47 5.87
C THR A 67 -16.74 15.81 5.19
N LEU A 68 -16.80 15.80 3.86
CA LEU A 68 -16.72 16.99 3.03
C LEU A 68 -18.08 17.73 2.99
N PRO A 69 -18.12 19.00 2.54
CA PRO A 69 -19.35 19.81 2.52
C PRO A 69 -20.51 19.21 1.72
N ASP A 70 -20.22 18.36 0.74
CA ASP A 70 -21.21 17.65 -0.09
C ASP A 70 -21.70 16.32 0.51
N GLY A 71 -21.18 15.96 1.71
CA GLY A 71 -21.50 14.72 2.41
C GLY A 71 -20.61 13.52 2.02
N SER A 72 -19.73 13.66 1.03
CA SER A 72 -18.74 12.64 0.71
C SER A 72 -17.67 12.52 1.79
N ARG A 73 -16.85 11.46 1.73
CA ARG A 73 -15.74 11.26 2.64
C ARG A 73 -14.41 11.45 1.92
N GLY A 74 -13.48 12.13 2.59
CA GLY A 74 -12.13 12.33 2.08
C GLY A 74 -11.07 12.04 3.13
N LEU A 75 -9.91 11.58 2.69
CA LEU A 75 -8.74 11.33 3.52
C LEU A 75 -7.77 12.50 3.38
N ARG A 76 -7.63 13.27 4.45
CA ARG A 76 -6.81 14.49 4.45
C ARG A 76 -5.33 14.17 4.28
N ILE A 77 -4.64 14.94 3.44
CA ILE A 77 -3.20 14.91 3.27
C ILE A 77 -2.55 15.82 4.32
N GLU A 78 -1.69 15.23 5.15
CA GLU A 78 -0.97 15.93 6.23
C GLU A 78 0.43 16.34 5.79
N GLU A 79 1.08 15.51 4.95
CA GLU A 79 2.41 15.78 4.43
C GLU A 79 2.56 15.25 3.01
N VAL A 80 3.34 15.96 2.20
CA VAL A 80 3.74 15.56 0.84
C VAL A 80 5.26 15.55 0.78
N THR A 81 5.84 14.40 0.49
CA THR A 81 7.29 14.25 0.34
C THR A 81 7.73 14.78 -1.03
N PRO A 82 8.60 15.80 -1.08
CA PRO A 82 9.05 16.37 -2.34
C PRO A 82 9.72 15.33 -3.25
N GLY A 83 9.42 15.43 -4.56
CA GLY A 83 10.02 14.59 -5.59
C GLY A 83 9.40 13.20 -5.75
N LEU A 84 8.48 12.77 -4.87
CA LEU A 84 7.76 11.50 -4.98
C LEU A 84 6.43 11.63 -5.73
N SER A 85 5.74 10.50 -5.89
CA SER A 85 4.53 10.36 -6.72
C SER A 85 3.47 11.42 -6.46
N GLY A 86 3.14 11.70 -5.19
CA GLY A 86 2.13 12.68 -4.82
C GLY A 86 2.52 14.12 -5.15
N ASP A 87 3.77 14.50 -4.89
CA ASP A 87 4.31 15.83 -5.21
C ASP A 87 4.28 16.07 -6.73
N LYS A 88 4.79 15.11 -7.52
CA LYS A 88 4.79 15.22 -8.98
C LYS A 88 3.41 15.21 -9.60
N ALA A 89 2.44 14.56 -8.97
CA ALA A 89 1.04 14.60 -9.37
C ALA A 89 0.36 15.94 -9.03
N GLY A 90 1.01 16.81 -8.25
CA GLY A 90 0.46 18.10 -7.83
C GLY A 90 -0.50 18.02 -6.65
N ILE A 91 -0.41 16.96 -5.84
CA ILE A 91 -1.14 16.84 -4.57
C ILE A 91 -0.47 17.79 -3.56
N LEU A 92 -1.30 18.47 -2.78
CA LEU A 92 -0.85 19.44 -1.78
C LEU A 92 -1.31 19.04 -0.37
N VAL A 93 -0.58 19.55 0.63
CA VAL A 93 -1.01 19.45 2.02
C VAL A 93 -2.36 20.15 2.18
N GLY A 94 -3.30 19.49 2.85
CA GLY A 94 -4.67 19.98 3.03
C GLY A 94 -5.66 19.50 1.97
N ASP A 95 -5.22 18.81 0.91
CA ASP A 95 -6.12 18.09 0.00
C ASP A 95 -6.79 16.91 0.71
N TYR A 96 -7.93 16.49 0.16
CA TYR A 96 -8.60 15.27 0.61
C TYR A 96 -8.67 14.28 -0.56
N ILE A 97 -8.04 13.12 -0.42
CA ILE A 97 -8.19 12.04 -1.39
C ILE A 97 -9.59 11.44 -1.24
N VAL A 98 -10.33 11.39 -2.33
CA VAL A 98 -11.68 10.82 -2.40
C VAL A 98 -11.73 9.58 -3.29
N SER A 99 -10.84 9.49 -4.30
CA SER A 99 -10.66 8.25 -5.05
C SER A 99 -9.19 8.03 -5.41
N PHE A 100 -8.81 6.76 -5.51
CA PHE A 100 -7.48 6.30 -5.88
C PHE A 100 -7.60 5.11 -6.82
N ALA A 101 -6.82 5.10 -7.91
CA ALA A 101 -6.87 4.06 -8.94
C ALA A 101 -8.30 3.83 -9.50
N GLY A 102 -9.08 4.90 -9.63
CA GLY A 102 -10.45 4.84 -10.14
C GLY A 102 -11.49 4.29 -9.17
N GLN A 103 -11.12 4.04 -7.91
CA GLN A 103 -12.03 3.56 -6.87
C GLN A 103 -12.17 4.60 -5.76
N GLU A 104 -13.39 4.78 -5.25
CA GLU A 104 -13.63 5.62 -4.07
C GLU A 104 -12.95 4.97 -2.86
N VAL A 105 -12.28 5.81 -2.06
CA VAL A 105 -11.54 5.36 -0.87
C VAL A 105 -12.00 6.14 0.37
N SER A 106 -12.21 5.40 1.44
CA SER A 106 -12.63 5.93 2.74
C SER A 106 -11.67 5.57 3.87
N SER A 107 -10.61 4.84 3.56
CA SER A 107 -9.57 4.45 4.51
C SER A 107 -8.20 4.36 3.85
N THR A 108 -7.16 4.59 4.65
CA THR A 108 -5.77 4.37 4.20
C THR A 108 -5.49 2.92 3.85
N SER A 109 -6.21 1.98 4.48
CA SER A 109 -6.08 0.55 4.19
C SER A 109 -6.53 0.21 2.77
N GLU A 110 -7.57 0.86 2.25
CA GLU A 110 -8.03 0.70 0.86
C GLU A 110 -6.98 1.20 -0.13
N ILE A 111 -6.39 2.38 0.12
CA ILE A 111 -5.30 2.92 -0.70
C ILE A 111 -4.10 1.96 -0.70
N LEU A 112 -3.73 1.43 0.48
CA LEU A 112 -2.63 0.48 0.59
C LEU A 112 -2.92 -0.86 -0.12
N ALA A 113 -4.18 -1.31 -0.09
CA ALA A 113 -4.59 -2.52 -0.81
C ALA A 113 -4.49 -2.32 -2.33
N LEU A 114 -5.01 -1.20 -2.85
CA LEU A 114 -4.92 -0.87 -4.28
C LEU A 114 -3.46 -0.70 -4.74
N ARG A 115 -2.62 -0.07 -3.90
CA ARG A 115 -1.20 0.12 -4.22
C ARG A 115 -0.44 -1.20 -4.39
N ARG A 116 -0.85 -2.28 -3.73
CA ARG A 116 -0.16 -3.58 -3.79
C ARG A 116 -0.08 -4.14 -5.21
N ASP A 117 -1.07 -3.84 -6.04
CA ASP A 117 -1.17 -4.36 -7.40
C ASP A 117 -0.55 -3.41 -8.43
N LEU A 118 0.03 -2.30 -7.98
CA LEU A 118 0.68 -1.30 -8.82
C LEU A 118 2.20 -1.51 -8.87
N HIS A 119 2.78 -1.09 -10.00
CA HIS A 119 4.22 -1.13 -10.25
C HIS A 119 4.78 0.29 -10.45
N VAL A 120 6.09 0.40 -10.32
CA VAL A 120 6.78 1.66 -10.64
C VAL A 120 6.58 1.99 -12.12
N GLY A 121 6.18 3.22 -12.44
CA GLY A 121 5.84 3.69 -13.78
C GLY A 121 4.36 3.64 -14.12
N ASP A 122 3.52 2.97 -13.32
CA ASP A 122 2.07 2.97 -13.55
C ASP A 122 1.49 4.38 -13.39
N LEU A 123 0.58 4.74 -14.29
CA LEU A 123 -0.19 5.99 -14.23
C LEU A 123 -1.54 5.73 -13.59
N VAL A 124 -1.77 6.34 -12.45
CA VAL A 124 -2.92 6.09 -11.60
C VAL A 124 -3.80 7.33 -11.51
N PRO A 125 -5.10 7.25 -11.85
CA PRO A 125 -6.02 8.36 -11.64
C PRO A 125 -6.28 8.54 -10.14
N VAL A 126 -6.18 9.78 -9.67
CA VAL A 126 -6.47 10.18 -8.29
C VAL A 126 -7.38 11.38 -8.31
N ARG A 127 -8.51 11.30 -7.60
CA ARG A 127 -9.39 12.44 -7.39
C ARG A 127 -9.16 13.01 -6.01
N VAL A 128 -8.91 14.30 -5.95
CA VAL A 128 -8.79 15.03 -4.69
C VAL A 128 -9.84 16.15 -4.63
N TRP A 129 -10.26 16.47 -3.41
CA TRP A 129 -11.04 17.66 -3.13
C TRP A 129 -10.11 18.74 -2.55
N ARG A 130 -10.15 19.93 -3.14
CA ARG A 130 -9.32 21.09 -2.79
C ARG A 130 -10.12 22.36 -2.88
N ASN A 131 -10.22 23.13 -1.79
CA ASN A 131 -10.87 24.46 -1.76
C ASN A 131 -12.29 24.51 -2.34
N GLY A 132 -13.07 23.44 -2.16
CA GLY A 132 -14.46 23.39 -2.64
C GLY A 132 -14.65 22.73 -4.00
N GLU A 133 -13.59 22.27 -4.66
CA GLU A 133 -13.63 21.67 -5.99
C GLU A 133 -12.97 20.30 -6.03
N TYR A 134 -13.47 19.45 -6.91
CA TYR A 134 -12.84 18.17 -7.25
C TYR A 134 -11.83 18.35 -8.37
N LEU A 135 -10.64 17.83 -8.17
CA LEU A 135 -9.57 17.80 -9.16
C LEU A 135 -9.23 16.36 -9.52
N GLU A 136 -9.21 16.07 -10.82
CA GLU A 136 -8.71 14.80 -11.35
C GLU A 136 -7.21 14.96 -11.65
N LEU A 137 -6.40 14.17 -10.97
CA LEU A 137 -4.95 14.15 -11.13
C LEU A 137 -4.51 12.79 -11.64
N THR A 138 -3.38 12.75 -12.34
CA THR A 138 -2.73 11.50 -12.72
C THR A 138 -1.42 11.39 -11.93
N MET A 139 -1.29 10.32 -11.16
CA MET A 139 -0.12 10.04 -10.35
C MET A 139 0.72 8.95 -11.02
N GLU A 140 1.96 9.26 -11.36
CA GLU A 140 2.94 8.27 -11.75
C GLU A 140 3.53 7.62 -10.50
N MET A 141 3.45 6.30 -10.44
CA MET A 141 3.94 5.54 -9.29
C MET A 141 5.46 5.43 -9.33
N MET A 142 6.13 5.89 -8.29
CA MET A 142 7.59 5.95 -8.20
C MET A 142 8.14 5.00 -7.14
N ALA A 143 9.38 4.54 -7.33
CA ALA A 143 10.13 3.86 -6.29
C ALA A 143 10.43 4.81 -5.11
N ALA A 144 10.66 4.23 -3.92
CA ALA A 144 11.24 5.00 -2.82
C ALA A 144 12.61 5.56 -3.27
N ALA A 145 12.91 6.79 -2.87
CA ALA A 145 14.27 7.30 -3.02
C ALA A 145 15.22 6.48 -2.12
N GLU A 146 16.36 6.07 -2.67
CA GLU A 146 17.43 5.42 -1.90
C GLU A 146 18.05 6.39 -0.87
#